data_e082796b21f757b38595d494f6539fc9
#
_entry.id   e082796b21f757b38595d494f6539fc9
#
_cell.length_a   1.000
_cell.length_b   1.000
_cell.length_c   1.000
_cell.angle_alpha   90.00
_cell.angle_beta   90.00
_cell.angle_gamma   90.00
#
_symmetry.space_group_name_H-M   'P 1'
#
loop_
_entity.id
_entity.type
_entity.pdbx_description
1 polymer ?
#
loop_
_entity_poly.entity_id
_entity_poly.type
_entity_poly.pdbx_seq_one_letter_code
_entity_poly.pdbx_strand_id
1 'polypeptide(L)'
;MAFTVSPGVVTREIDLTTIVPETGTTAGAFAGAFRWGPIDKIVNVSSEDLLVENFQKPDSSTYLSFFSAANFLAYGQNLNVVRVANSSAFNATTDSANAVLIKSDESYYNTYYSEYGGSGPSNDFGEFASKFAGELGNSMKVSLCGADTAAEGLTGTVTIAFAGTEGTVTGTSTAFTSEIQVSDVVHIGTTFYLVTAIGT
;
A
#
# COMPACT_ATOMS: atom_id res chain seq x y z
N MET A 1 -47.69 -28.88 -34.94
CA MET A 1 -49.04 -28.69 -34.33
C MET A 1 -49.88 -29.83 -34.67
N ALA A 2 -50.39 -30.56 -33.66
CA ALA A 2 -51.34 -31.65 -33.91
C ALA A 2 -52.73 -31.03 -34.02
N PHE A 3 -53.41 -31.24 -35.15
CA PHE A 3 -54.81 -30.81 -35.32
C PHE A 3 -55.72 -31.94 -34.87
N THR A 4 -56.65 -31.65 -34.02
CA THR A 4 -57.73 -32.56 -33.71
C THR A 4 -58.75 -32.53 -34.85
N VAL A 5 -59.01 -33.69 -35.48
CA VAL A 5 -59.92 -33.86 -36.65
C VAL A 5 -61.40 -33.93 -36.25
N SER A 6 -61.72 -33.96 -34.95
CA SER A 6 -63.08 -33.93 -34.41
C SER A 6 -63.12 -32.93 -33.22
N PRO A 7 -64.32 -32.41 -32.90
CA PRO A 7 -64.45 -31.51 -31.75
C PRO A 7 -64.01 -32.22 -30.48
N GLY A 8 -62.92 -31.74 -29.90
CA GLY A 8 -62.29 -32.25 -28.66
C GLY A 8 -61.70 -31.14 -27.86
N VAL A 9 -61.61 -31.35 -26.57
CA VAL A 9 -60.93 -30.40 -25.68
C VAL A 9 -59.47 -30.80 -25.61
N VAL A 10 -58.56 -29.87 -26.06
CA VAL A 10 -57.14 -30.03 -25.93
C VAL A 10 -56.75 -29.33 -24.63
N THR A 11 -56.38 -30.11 -23.61
CA THR A 11 -55.83 -29.59 -22.38
C THR A 11 -54.31 -29.55 -22.53
N ARG A 12 -53.72 -28.40 -22.34
CA ARG A 12 -52.27 -28.20 -22.25
C ARG A 12 -51.94 -27.77 -20.83
N GLU A 13 -51.21 -28.63 -20.14
CA GLU A 13 -50.63 -28.24 -18.86
C GLU A 13 -49.38 -27.40 -19.13
N ILE A 14 -49.39 -26.18 -18.60
CA ILE A 14 -48.21 -25.30 -18.59
C ILE A 14 -47.72 -25.32 -17.17
N ASP A 15 -46.61 -26.03 -16.95
CA ASP A 15 -45.90 -26.00 -15.68
C ASP A 15 -45.13 -24.70 -15.60
N LEU A 16 -45.65 -23.76 -14.79
CA LEU A 16 -45.02 -22.46 -14.51
C LEU A 16 -44.05 -22.54 -13.34
N THR A 17 -43.91 -23.71 -12.70
CA THR A 17 -43.00 -23.86 -11.54
C THR A 17 -41.52 -23.87 -11.95
N THR A 18 -41.19 -24.11 -13.24
CA THR A 18 -39.83 -24.05 -13.75
C THR A 18 -39.38 -22.63 -14.19
N ILE A 19 -40.32 -21.71 -14.27
CA ILE A 19 -39.97 -20.29 -14.48
C ILE A 19 -39.91 -19.65 -13.09
N VAL A 20 -38.93 -20.03 -12.31
CA VAL A 20 -38.45 -19.13 -11.26
C VAL A 20 -37.80 -17.98 -12.05
N PRO A 21 -38.39 -16.76 -12.05
CA PRO A 21 -37.65 -15.63 -12.61
C PRO A 21 -36.36 -15.60 -11.81
N GLU A 22 -35.24 -15.63 -12.50
CA GLU A 22 -33.94 -15.35 -11.89
C GLU A 22 -34.08 -13.95 -11.32
N THR A 23 -34.54 -13.89 -10.08
CA THR A 23 -34.67 -12.64 -9.33
C THR A 23 -33.25 -12.11 -9.24
N GLY A 24 -33.08 -10.99 -9.84
CA GLY A 24 -31.82 -10.31 -10.14
C GLY A 24 -30.75 -10.49 -9.07
N THR A 25 -29.53 -10.43 -9.52
CA THR A 25 -28.31 -10.55 -8.73
C THR A 25 -28.50 -10.05 -7.31
N THR A 26 -28.49 -10.98 -6.35
CA THR A 26 -28.59 -10.65 -4.92
C THR A 26 -27.35 -9.84 -4.55
N ALA A 27 -27.48 -8.53 -4.57
CA ALA A 27 -26.43 -7.63 -4.11
C ALA A 27 -26.55 -7.47 -2.59
N GLY A 28 -25.50 -7.82 -1.88
CA GLY A 28 -25.38 -7.58 -0.45
C GLY A 28 -24.60 -6.30 -0.15
N ALA A 29 -24.80 -5.75 1.03
CA ALA A 29 -24.00 -4.68 1.57
C ALA A 29 -23.58 -5.03 3.00
N PHE A 30 -22.31 -4.82 3.32
CA PHE A 30 -21.77 -5.10 4.64
C PHE A 30 -20.82 -3.97 5.08
N ALA A 31 -21.03 -3.47 6.28
CA ALA A 31 -20.13 -2.51 6.92
C ALA A 31 -19.56 -3.16 8.20
N GLY A 32 -18.25 -3.15 8.35
CA GLY A 32 -17.60 -3.79 9.49
C GLY A 32 -16.13 -3.44 9.66
N ALA A 33 -15.57 -3.92 10.75
CA ALA A 33 -14.15 -3.79 11.04
C ALA A 33 -13.36 -4.87 10.28
N PHE A 34 -12.36 -4.44 9.54
CA PHE A 34 -11.42 -5.32 8.84
C PHE A 34 -9.99 -4.93 9.19
N ARG A 35 -9.08 -5.88 9.06
CA ARG A 35 -7.68 -5.68 9.43
C ARG A 35 -6.94 -4.72 8.51
N TRP A 36 -7.32 -4.67 7.23
CA TRP A 36 -6.67 -3.89 6.18
C TRP A 36 -7.70 -3.34 5.19
N GLY A 37 -7.29 -2.50 4.26
CA GLY A 37 -8.14 -1.98 3.19
C GLY A 37 -8.58 -0.53 3.38
N PRO A 38 -9.22 0.05 2.35
CA PRO A 38 -9.68 1.43 2.39
C PRO A 38 -10.80 1.61 3.42
N ILE A 39 -10.80 2.77 4.09
CA ILE A 39 -11.81 3.16 5.07
C ILE A 39 -12.85 4.04 4.38
N ASP A 40 -14.11 3.88 4.74
CA ASP A 40 -15.26 4.66 4.24
C ASP A 40 -15.42 4.61 2.70
N LYS A 41 -14.82 3.62 2.04
CA LYS A 41 -14.94 3.40 0.59
C LYS A 41 -15.64 2.08 0.32
N ILE A 42 -16.59 2.10 -0.63
CA ILE A 42 -17.27 0.89 -1.08
C ILE A 42 -16.30 0.07 -1.94
N VAL A 43 -16.08 -1.17 -1.56
CA VAL A 43 -15.32 -2.16 -2.33
C VAL A 43 -16.26 -3.29 -2.71
N ASN A 44 -16.42 -3.54 -4.00
CA ASN A 44 -17.19 -4.68 -4.47
C ASN A 44 -16.35 -5.94 -4.44
N VAL A 45 -16.89 -6.99 -3.83
CA VAL A 45 -16.22 -8.27 -3.64
C VAL A 45 -17.13 -9.39 -4.14
N SER A 46 -16.61 -10.26 -5.00
CA SER A 46 -17.36 -11.36 -5.61
C SER A 46 -16.96 -12.75 -5.11
N SER A 47 -15.85 -12.84 -4.37
CA SER A 47 -15.34 -14.10 -3.81
C SER A 47 -14.62 -13.89 -2.49
N GLU A 48 -14.42 -14.97 -1.73
CA GLU A 48 -13.63 -14.92 -0.51
C GLU A 48 -12.15 -14.56 -0.78
N ASP A 49 -11.58 -15.01 -1.90
CA ASP A 49 -10.22 -14.68 -2.28
C ASP A 49 -10.05 -13.16 -2.47
N LEU A 50 -11.00 -12.52 -3.16
CA LEU A 50 -11.01 -11.05 -3.30
C LEU A 50 -11.24 -10.34 -1.97
N LEU A 51 -12.00 -10.94 -1.04
CA LEU A 51 -12.16 -10.41 0.30
C LEU A 51 -10.82 -10.42 1.05
N VAL A 52 -10.07 -11.54 0.97
CA VAL A 52 -8.73 -11.65 1.57
C VAL A 52 -7.74 -10.71 0.90
N GLU A 53 -7.78 -10.56 -0.41
CA GLU A 53 -6.87 -9.66 -1.15
C GLU A 53 -7.05 -8.20 -0.72
N ASN A 54 -8.29 -7.74 -0.59
CA ASN A 54 -8.59 -6.35 -0.26
C ASN A 54 -8.49 -6.04 1.24
N PHE A 55 -8.94 -6.97 2.10
CA PHE A 55 -9.09 -6.72 3.53
C PHE A 55 -8.19 -7.56 4.43
N GLN A 56 -7.39 -8.45 3.84
CA GLN A 56 -6.47 -9.38 4.52
C GLN A 56 -7.20 -10.40 5.41
N LYS A 57 -6.44 -11.37 5.89
CA LYS A 57 -6.96 -12.40 6.79
C LYS A 57 -7.37 -11.79 8.13
N PRO A 58 -8.44 -12.27 8.75
CA PRO A 58 -8.93 -11.74 10.02
C PRO A 58 -7.94 -12.02 11.17
N ASP A 59 -8.07 -11.23 12.21
CA ASP A 59 -7.45 -11.43 13.51
C ASP A 59 -8.52 -11.65 14.60
N SER A 60 -8.07 -11.70 15.86
CA SER A 60 -8.98 -11.92 17.01
C SER A 60 -10.02 -10.81 17.22
N SER A 61 -9.83 -9.63 16.62
CA SER A 61 -10.74 -8.47 16.74
C SER A 61 -11.67 -8.31 15.53
N THR A 62 -11.27 -8.82 14.37
CA THR A 62 -11.96 -8.60 13.09
C THR A 62 -12.62 -9.84 12.53
N TYR A 63 -12.45 -11.02 13.17
CA TYR A 63 -12.93 -12.29 12.65
C TYR A 63 -14.45 -12.32 12.45
N LEU A 64 -15.22 -11.69 13.33
CA LEU A 64 -16.68 -11.69 13.25
C LEU A 64 -17.16 -11.00 11.97
N SER A 65 -16.60 -9.82 11.66
CA SER A 65 -16.94 -9.10 10.45
C SER A 65 -16.50 -9.85 9.20
N PHE A 66 -15.28 -10.42 9.23
CA PHE A 66 -14.74 -11.17 8.11
C PHE A 66 -15.59 -12.40 7.77
N PHE A 67 -15.88 -13.25 8.75
CA PHE A 67 -16.66 -14.46 8.51
C PHE A 67 -18.12 -14.18 8.18
N SER A 68 -18.71 -13.09 8.66
CA SER A 68 -20.04 -12.68 8.23
C SER A 68 -20.08 -12.32 6.74
N ALA A 69 -19.06 -11.61 6.25
CA ALA A 69 -18.93 -11.30 4.83
C ALA A 69 -18.62 -12.56 3.99
N ALA A 70 -17.71 -13.41 4.46
CA ALA A 70 -17.36 -14.68 3.80
C ALA A 70 -18.56 -15.64 3.69
N ASN A 71 -19.37 -15.74 4.74
CA ASN A 71 -20.58 -16.54 4.72
C ASN A 71 -21.60 -16.06 3.67
N PHE A 72 -21.73 -14.75 3.47
CA PHE A 72 -22.56 -14.23 2.38
C PHE A 72 -21.97 -14.63 1.01
N LEU A 73 -20.65 -14.51 0.84
CA LEU A 73 -19.97 -14.84 -0.42
C LEU A 73 -20.03 -16.34 -0.79
N ALA A 74 -20.29 -17.21 0.19
CA ALA A 74 -20.53 -18.63 -0.07
C ALA A 74 -21.83 -18.89 -0.88
N TYR A 75 -22.77 -17.95 -0.84
CA TYR A 75 -24.08 -18.07 -1.51
C TYR A 75 -24.35 -16.95 -2.53
N GLY A 76 -23.62 -15.83 -2.44
CA GLY A 76 -23.77 -14.67 -3.31
C GLY A 76 -22.42 -14.23 -3.89
N GLN A 77 -22.45 -13.61 -5.08
CA GLN A 77 -21.25 -13.17 -5.78
C GLN A 77 -21.13 -11.64 -5.90
N ASN A 78 -21.96 -10.89 -5.20
CA ASN A 78 -21.98 -9.44 -5.30
C ASN A 78 -22.16 -8.82 -3.92
N LEU A 79 -21.08 -8.57 -3.22
CA LEU A 79 -21.07 -7.98 -1.91
C LEU A 79 -20.33 -6.64 -1.93
N ASN A 80 -21.02 -5.57 -1.56
CA ASN A 80 -20.42 -4.26 -1.34
C ASN A 80 -19.95 -4.16 0.11
N VAL A 81 -18.65 -4.10 0.31
CA VAL A 81 -18.02 -4.05 1.63
C VAL A 81 -17.49 -2.65 1.91
N VAL A 82 -17.79 -2.14 3.10
CA VAL A 82 -17.23 -0.89 3.62
C VAL A 82 -16.49 -1.20 4.92
N ARG A 83 -15.19 -0.87 4.93
CA ARG A 83 -14.40 -0.94 6.16
C ARG A 83 -14.69 0.28 7.04
N VAL A 84 -15.05 0.02 8.28
CA VAL A 84 -15.24 1.03 9.31
C VAL A 84 -14.02 1.03 10.23
N ALA A 85 -13.51 2.21 10.55
CA ALA A 85 -12.46 2.39 11.55
C ALA A 85 -12.84 3.51 12.50
N ASN A 86 -12.32 3.48 13.71
CA ASN A 86 -12.53 4.54 14.68
C ASN A 86 -11.59 5.73 14.41
N SER A 87 -11.82 6.84 15.08
CA SER A 87 -11.00 8.06 14.99
C SER A 87 -9.56 7.90 15.51
N SER A 88 -9.27 6.80 16.19
CA SER A 88 -7.93 6.46 16.68
C SER A 88 -7.16 5.53 15.76
N ALA A 89 -7.69 5.23 14.58
CA ALA A 89 -6.97 4.45 13.57
C ALA A 89 -6.00 5.35 12.82
N PHE A 90 -4.73 4.94 12.76
CA PHE A 90 -3.68 5.68 12.07
C PHE A 90 -2.93 4.79 11.10
N ASN A 91 -2.34 5.43 10.10
CA ASN A 91 -1.40 4.80 9.19
C ASN A 91 -0.04 4.69 9.85
N ALA A 92 0.67 3.60 9.63
CA ALA A 92 2.07 3.51 10.03
C ALA A 92 2.91 4.47 9.17
N THR A 93 3.76 5.25 9.80
CA THR A 93 4.58 6.29 9.17
C THR A 93 6.03 6.17 9.59
N THR A 94 6.95 6.72 8.82
CA THR A 94 8.37 6.76 9.18
C THR A 94 8.69 7.86 10.18
N ASP A 95 7.85 8.89 10.25
CA ASP A 95 7.91 9.89 11.32
C ASP A 95 6.78 9.64 12.32
N SER A 96 7.14 9.37 13.55
CA SER A 96 6.19 9.08 14.64
C SER A 96 5.64 10.32 15.34
N ALA A 97 6.07 11.53 14.94
CA ALA A 97 5.67 12.76 15.61
C ALA A 97 4.18 13.10 15.42
N ASN A 98 3.61 12.66 14.31
CA ASN A 98 2.22 12.97 13.97
C ASN A 98 1.44 11.72 13.53
N ALA A 99 0.27 11.57 14.12
CA ALA A 99 -0.66 10.52 13.75
C ALA A 99 -1.46 10.94 12.52
N VAL A 100 -1.34 10.19 11.43
CA VAL A 100 -1.99 10.49 10.15
C VAL A 100 -3.02 9.42 9.81
N LEU A 101 -4.20 9.83 9.39
CA LEU A 101 -5.26 8.95 8.93
C LEU A 101 -5.53 9.16 7.44
N ILE A 102 -4.94 8.33 6.60
CA ILE A 102 -5.22 8.24 5.16
C ILE A 102 -6.28 7.17 4.97
N LYS A 103 -7.51 7.58 4.65
CA LYS A 103 -8.66 6.68 4.54
C LYS A 103 -8.68 5.92 3.21
N SER A 104 -8.30 6.60 2.12
CA SER A 104 -8.34 6.07 0.75
C SER A 104 -7.38 6.84 -0.14
N ASP A 105 -7.16 6.34 -1.36
CA ASP A 105 -6.35 7.04 -2.38
C ASP A 105 -6.88 8.46 -2.64
N GLU A 106 -8.20 8.64 -2.71
CA GLU A 106 -8.83 9.95 -2.87
C GLU A 106 -8.54 10.88 -1.69
N SER A 107 -8.63 10.38 -0.47
CA SER A 107 -8.26 11.13 0.73
C SER A 107 -6.79 11.55 0.72
N TYR A 108 -5.90 10.68 0.25
CA TYR A 108 -4.50 11.00 0.08
C TYR A 108 -4.28 12.15 -0.90
N TYR A 109 -4.81 12.03 -2.11
CA TYR A 109 -4.65 13.06 -3.14
C TYR A 109 -5.26 14.41 -2.75
N ASN A 110 -6.41 14.40 -2.12
CA ASN A 110 -7.11 15.64 -1.76
C ASN A 110 -6.48 16.36 -0.54
N THR A 111 -5.85 15.62 0.36
CA THR A 111 -5.37 16.19 1.64
C THR A 111 -3.85 16.31 1.69
N TYR A 112 -3.13 15.32 1.16
CA TYR A 112 -1.68 15.21 1.37
C TYR A 112 -0.85 15.44 0.11
N TYR A 113 -1.43 15.31 -1.08
CA TYR A 113 -0.68 15.47 -2.33
C TYR A 113 -0.74 16.91 -2.84
N SER A 114 0.40 17.60 -2.79
CA SER A 114 0.47 19.06 -3.03
C SER A 114 0.24 19.52 -4.46
N GLU A 115 0.32 18.61 -5.44
CA GLU A 115 0.22 18.95 -6.86
C GLU A 115 -1.18 19.45 -7.28
N TYR A 116 -2.20 19.22 -6.45
CA TYR A 116 -3.57 19.65 -6.69
C TYR A 116 -4.01 20.86 -5.87
N GLY A 117 -3.08 21.68 -5.39
CA GLY A 117 -3.39 22.93 -4.68
C GLY A 117 -3.76 22.76 -3.20
N GLY A 118 -3.61 21.57 -2.66
CA GLY A 118 -3.49 21.37 -1.22
C GLY A 118 -2.27 22.11 -0.71
N SER A 119 -2.34 22.66 0.47
CA SER A 119 -1.16 23.07 1.22
C SER A 119 -0.26 21.85 1.31
N GLY A 120 0.81 21.78 0.53
CA GLY A 120 1.67 20.63 0.29
C GLY A 120 1.68 19.54 1.37
N PRO A 121 2.30 18.40 1.16
CA PRO A 121 2.35 17.43 2.22
C PRO A 121 2.89 18.17 3.43
N SER A 122 2.08 18.32 4.45
CA SER A 122 2.68 18.49 5.74
C SER A 122 3.60 17.28 5.83
N ASN A 123 4.91 17.47 5.91
CA ASN A 123 5.88 16.39 6.09
C ASN A 123 5.66 15.66 7.43
N ASP A 124 4.43 15.68 7.89
CA ASP A 124 4.01 15.22 9.20
C ASP A 124 4.12 13.70 9.34
N PHE A 125 4.28 12.98 8.24
CA PHE A 125 4.40 11.52 8.27
C PHE A 125 5.76 10.97 7.80
N GLY A 126 6.74 11.84 7.49
CA GLY A 126 8.05 11.45 6.98
C GLY A 126 8.02 11.04 5.50
N GLU A 127 8.99 10.20 5.09
CA GLU A 127 9.17 9.81 3.69
C GLU A 127 8.19 8.73 3.24
N PHE A 128 7.70 7.89 4.16
CA PHE A 128 6.83 6.76 3.87
C PHE A 128 5.67 6.67 4.84
N ALA A 129 4.49 6.38 4.31
CA ALA A 129 3.31 6.03 5.07
C ALA A 129 2.71 4.73 4.52
N SER A 130 2.13 3.91 5.41
CA SER A 130 1.37 2.74 4.96
C SER A 130 0.13 3.18 4.19
N LYS A 131 -0.22 2.45 3.14
CA LYS A 131 -1.37 2.78 2.28
C LYS A 131 -2.69 2.85 3.06
N PHE A 132 -2.87 1.96 4.03
CA PHE A 132 -4.08 1.88 4.84
C PHE A 132 -3.76 1.90 6.32
N ALA A 133 -4.66 2.46 7.11
CA ALA A 133 -4.55 2.51 8.55
C ALA A 133 -4.73 1.12 9.20
N GLY A 134 -4.00 0.87 10.27
CA GLY A 134 -4.11 -0.34 11.08
C GLY A 134 -2.76 -0.93 11.47
N GLU A 135 -2.79 -1.84 12.44
CA GLU A 135 -1.58 -2.46 13.02
C GLU A 135 -0.73 -3.22 12.02
N LEU A 136 -1.32 -3.71 10.93
CA LEU A 136 -0.58 -4.42 9.89
C LEU A 136 0.50 -3.53 9.24
N GLY A 137 0.26 -2.22 9.16
CA GLY A 137 1.22 -1.25 8.68
C GLY A 137 2.53 -1.25 9.47
N ASN A 138 2.48 -1.50 10.77
CA ASN A 138 3.65 -1.52 11.65
C ASN A 138 4.61 -2.71 11.39
N SER A 139 4.15 -3.73 10.67
CA SER A 139 4.98 -4.88 10.30
C SER A 139 5.73 -4.69 8.98
N MET A 140 5.44 -3.61 8.24
CA MET A 140 6.12 -3.31 6.99
C MET A 140 7.50 -2.70 7.23
N LYS A 141 8.46 -3.06 6.38
CA LYS A 141 9.79 -2.49 6.35
C LYS A 141 10.06 -1.95 4.95
N VAL A 142 10.57 -0.75 4.88
CA VAL A 142 11.06 -0.16 3.62
C VAL A 142 12.57 -0.26 3.62
N SER A 143 13.13 -0.85 2.58
CA SER A 143 14.57 -0.91 2.34
C SER A 143 14.85 -0.28 0.99
N LEU A 144 15.61 0.80 0.99
CA LEU A 144 16.07 1.48 -0.21
C LEU A 144 17.52 1.04 -0.47
N CYS A 145 17.72 0.29 -1.55
CA CYS A 145 19.05 0.06 -2.09
C CYS A 145 19.29 1.10 -3.19
N GLY A 146 19.88 2.24 -2.83
CA GLY A 146 20.39 3.17 -3.81
C GLY A 146 21.62 2.58 -4.51
N ALA A 147 21.89 2.99 -5.74
CA ALA A 147 23.16 2.73 -6.39
C ALA A 147 24.31 3.52 -5.72
N ASP A 148 23.96 4.56 -4.98
CA ASP A 148 24.90 5.28 -4.14
C ASP A 148 25.04 4.49 -2.83
N THR A 149 26.19 3.89 -2.69
CA THR A 149 26.70 3.32 -1.46
C THR A 149 26.35 4.22 -0.28
N ALA A 150 25.91 3.60 0.81
CA ALA A 150 25.79 4.30 2.08
C ALA A 150 27.03 5.16 2.29
N ALA A 151 26.86 6.49 2.30
CA ALA A 151 27.96 7.39 2.58
C ALA A 151 28.33 7.17 4.05
N GLU A 152 29.38 6.41 4.29
CA GLU A 152 29.97 6.35 5.61
C GLU A 152 30.73 7.65 5.87
N GLY A 153 30.46 8.27 7.00
CA GLY A 153 31.22 9.42 7.42
C GLY A 153 32.65 9.00 7.74
N LEU A 154 33.60 9.50 6.96
CA LEU A 154 35.03 9.26 7.22
C LEU A 154 35.45 9.96 8.52
N THR A 155 36.35 9.33 9.25
CA THR A 155 36.91 9.91 10.48
C THR A 155 37.83 11.08 10.19
N GLY A 156 37.79 12.12 11.02
CA GLY A 156 38.71 13.25 11.00
C GLY A 156 38.30 14.42 10.08
N THR A 157 39.27 15.25 9.74
CA THR A 157 39.06 16.39 8.86
C THR A 157 40.01 16.32 7.66
N VAL A 158 39.58 16.84 6.53
CA VAL A 158 40.35 16.79 5.29
C VAL A 158 40.59 18.19 4.71
N THR A 159 41.73 18.36 4.09
CA THR A 159 42.07 19.52 3.25
C THR A 159 42.37 19.01 1.85
N ILE A 160 41.91 19.73 0.84
CA ILE A 160 42.17 19.38 -0.56
C ILE A 160 43.08 20.48 -1.17
N ALA A 161 44.16 20.05 -1.81
CA ALA A 161 45.02 20.90 -2.63
C ALA A 161 44.96 20.41 -4.08
N PHE A 162 44.54 21.27 -5.02
CA PHE A 162 44.45 20.91 -6.43
C PHE A 162 45.72 21.24 -7.19
N ALA A 163 46.16 20.32 -8.03
CA ALA A 163 47.21 20.54 -9.03
C ALA A 163 46.65 20.07 -10.40
N GLY A 164 46.09 21.03 -11.14
CA GLY A 164 45.40 20.71 -12.40
C GLY A 164 44.07 20.02 -12.19
N THR A 165 43.88 18.85 -12.79
CA THR A 165 42.65 18.03 -12.69
C THR A 165 42.72 17.03 -11.54
N GLU A 166 43.83 16.89 -10.87
CA GLU A 166 44.04 16.02 -9.72
C GLU A 166 44.12 16.80 -8.42
N GLY A 167 43.54 16.27 -7.37
CA GLY A 167 43.57 16.84 -6.04
C GLY A 167 44.24 15.90 -5.05
N THR A 168 45.14 16.42 -4.24
CA THR A 168 45.69 15.70 -3.10
C THR A 168 44.85 16.00 -1.87
N VAL A 169 44.27 14.98 -1.28
CA VAL A 169 43.50 15.06 -0.03
C VAL A 169 44.43 14.72 1.12
N THR A 170 44.63 15.70 2.02
CA THR A 170 45.41 15.48 3.24
C THR A 170 44.46 15.38 4.43
N GLY A 171 44.53 14.28 5.17
CA GLY A 171 43.73 14.04 6.34
C GLY A 171 44.43 14.39 7.65
N THR A 172 43.67 14.90 8.61
CA THR A 172 44.11 15.09 10.00
C THR A 172 43.24 14.23 10.90
N SER A 173 43.84 13.29 11.62
CA SER A 173 43.15 12.28 12.46
C SER A 173 42.19 11.41 11.63
N THR A 174 42.56 11.13 10.40
CA THR A 174 41.79 10.26 9.48
C THR A 174 42.32 8.84 9.52
N ALA A 175 41.48 7.89 9.15
CA ALA A 175 41.82 6.47 9.00
C ALA A 175 41.74 6.00 7.55
N PHE A 176 42.17 6.83 6.58
CA PHE A 176 42.03 6.59 5.14
C PHE A 176 42.46 5.20 4.69
N THR A 177 43.54 4.67 5.24
CA THR A 177 44.07 3.35 4.84
C THR A 177 43.16 2.18 5.23
N SER A 178 42.22 2.38 6.14
CA SER A 178 41.25 1.39 6.58
C SER A 178 39.80 1.71 6.14
N GLU A 179 39.53 2.98 5.84
CA GLU A 179 38.16 3.46 5.54
C GLU A 179 37.90 3.62 4.05
N ILE A 180 38.95 3.83 3.22
CA ILE A 180 38.80 4.08 1.77
C ILE A 180 39.64 3.10 0.96
N GLN A 181 39.18 2.77 -0.23
CA GLN A 181 39.89 1.97 -1.22
C GLN A 181 40.08 2.75 -2.53
N VAL A 182 41.06 2.32 -3.32
CA VAL A 182 41.21 2.86 -4.69
C VAL A 182 39.98 2.48 -5.51
N SER A 183 39.44 3.43 -6.25
CA SER A 183 38.15 3.41 -6.98
C SER A 183 36.93 3.76 -6.15
N ASP A 184 37.04 4.06 -4.88
CA ASP A 184 35.95 4.64 -4.13
C ASP A 184 35.66 6.08 -4.58
N VAL A 185 34.42 6.52 -4.36
CA VAL A 185 34.03 7.91 -4.60
C VAL A 185 33.85 8.62 -3.27
N VAL A 186 34.63 9.66 -3.04
CA VAL A 186 34.57 10.46 -1.82
C VAL A 186 33.81 11.76 -2.10
N HIS A 187 32.85 12.09 -1.27
CA HIS A 187 32.10 13.33 -1.33
C HIS A 187 32.67 14.36 -0.36
N ILE A 188 33.17 15.46 -0.87
CA ILE A 188 33.77 16.56 -0.07
C ILE A 188 33.09 17.87 -0.46
N GLY A 189 32.38 18.46 0.49
CA GLY A 189 31.57 19.66 0.23
C GLY A 189 30.39 19.37 -0.68
N THR A 190 30.43 19.85 -1.91
CA THR A 190 29.40 19.65 -2.94
C THR A 190 29.88 18.80 -4.12
N THR A 191 31.09 18.27 -4.06
CA THR A 191 31.73 17.61 -5.21
C THR A 191 32.14 16.19 -4.88
N PHE A 192 32.01 15.32 -5.85
CA PHE A 192 32.40 13.91 -5.79
C PHE A 192 33.80 13.74 -6.44
N TYR A 193 34.65 13.01 -5.78
CA TYR A 193 36.03 12.73 -6.23
C TYR A 193 36.26 11.22 -6.27
N LEU A 194 36.84 10.73 -7.37
CA LEU A 194 37.27 9.33 -7.48
C LEU A 194 38.66 9.18 -6.82
N VAL A 195 38.80 8.24 -5.94
CA VAL A 195 40.09 7.88 -5.32
C VAL A 195 40.94 7.10 -6.30
N THR A 196 42.05 7.70 -6.74
CA THR A 196 42.99 7.08 -7.69
C THR A 196 44.19 6.43 -7.01
N ALA A 197 44.57 6.91 -5.84
CA ALA A 197 45.65 6.36 -5.04
C ALA A 197 45.47 6.73 -3.56
N ILE A 198 45.99 5.90 -2.68
CA ILE A 198 46.04 6.17 -1.23
C ILE A 198 47.49 6.17 -0.83
N GLY A 199 47.96 7.34 -0.30
CA GLY A 199 49.27 7.50 0.26
C GLY A 199 49.36 6.89 1.67
N THR A 200 50.49 6.32 2.01
CA THR A 200 50.85 5.83 3.36
C THR A 200 51.47 6.95 4.19
#